data_d78039368a7259bd1c94e3201b229bd2
#
_entry.id   d78039368a7259bd1c94e3201b229bd2
#
_cell.length_a   1.000
_cell.length_b   1.000
_cell.length_c   1.000
_cell.angle_alpha   90.00
_cell.angle_beta   90.00
_cell.angle_gamma   90.00
#
_symmetry.space_group_name_H-M   'P 1'
#
loop_
_entity.id
_entity.type
_entity.pdbx_description
1 polymer ?
#
loop_
_entity_poly.entity_id
_entity_poly.type
_entity_poly.pdbx_seq_one_letter_code
_entity_poly.pdbx_strand_id
1 'polypeptide(L)'
;MKKWLLALAGVFALTFGLAACGGDSSESGSGDGTAEAELIQNNDANGNVKLTIGSKNFTEQIVLGEIYAQALEAAGYDVKTDLNLGSETVALQSLEADEISGYPEYISTALTSFFGKDPEAVPGDPEEGASQVNAEASKKGLVALAPTPFSSANAVGLLSERADELGVEKISDLEGVSEELALYGSPECRQRIDCLLGLQENYGLDFKSFTPVDIGLRYEVLDKGQADVSILFTTDANLGASDKYTTLEDDLGVLPSGNVVFMTKETTIEEAGPDYPATIELVQAGLTEEVMQELSARVDLDKEKPADVASAYLQDAGYTE
;
A
#
# COMPACT_ATOMS: atom_id res chain seq x y z
N MET A 1 53.83 -21.92 -14.02
CA MET A 1 54.51 -22.86 -14.93
C MET A 1 53.48 -23.65 -15.70
N LYS A 2 53.66 -23.64 -17.06
CA LYS A 2 52.99 -24.46 -18.09
C LYS A 2 51.46 -24.36 -18.23
N LYS A 3 50.89 -23.55 -19.09
CA LYS A 3 50.67 -23.64 -20.57
C LYS A 3 50.37 -25.05 -21.05
N TRP A 4 49.16 -25.24 -21.65
CA TRP A 4 49.04 -25.86 -23.00
C TRP A 4 47.68 -25.53 -23.61
N LEU A 5 47.72 -24.93 -24.78
CA LEU A 5 46.69 -24.73 -25.81
C LEU A 5 46.43 -26.05 -26.54
N LEU A 6 45.23 -26.26 -27.10
CA LEU A 6 45.10 -26.64 -28.51
C LEU A 6 43.62 -26.50 -28.95
N ALA A 7 43.48 -25.79 -30.06
CA ALA A 7 42.30 -25.58 -30.86
C ALA A 7 42.07 -26.75 -31.82
N LEU A 8 40.84 -27.03 -32.23
CA LEU A 8 40.55 -27.59 -33.54
C LEU A 8 39.17 -27.15 -34.04
N ALA A 9 39.21 -26.51 -35.19
CA ALA A 9 38.10 -26.06 -36.01
C ALA A 9 37.53 -27.22 -36.83
N GLY A 10 36.25 -27.23 -37.10
CA GLY A 10 35.60 -28.10 -38.04
C GLY A 10 34.32 -27.45 -38.60
N VAL A 11 34.47 -26.90 -39.78
CA VAL A 11 33.39 -26.42 -40.68
C VAL A 11 32.74 -27.58 -41.35
N PHE A 12 31.39 -27.67 -41.40
CA PHE A 12 30.71 -28.22 -42.56
C PHE A 12 29.30 -27.61 -42.75
N ALA A 13 28.99 -27.42 -44.01
CA ALA A 13 27.93 -26.60 -44.57
C ALA A 13 26.63 -27.36 -44.82
N LEU A 14 25.54 -26.56 -44.86
CA LEU A 14 24.32 -26.65 -45.70
C LEU A 14 23.72 -28.02 -46.06
N THR A 15 22.40 -28.17 -45.73
CA THR A 15 21.40 -28.50 -46.73
C THR A 15 19.99 -28.05 -46.31
N PHE A 16 19.25 -27.48 -47.27
CA PHE A 16 17.82 -27.16 -47.28
C PHE A 16 16.93 -28.40 -47.16
N GLY A 17 15.80 -28.27 -46.48
CA GLY A 17 14.71 -29.23 -46.53
C GLY A 17 13.43 -28.69 -45.93
N LEU A 18 12.51 -28.19 -46.76
CA LEU A 18 11.11 -27.93 -46.40
C LEU A 18 10.38 -29.27 -46.26
N ALA A 19 9.60 -29.43 -45.18
CA ALA A 19 8.31 -30.13 -45.24
C ALA A 19 7.52 -29.93 -43.96
N ALA A 20 6.22 -29.78 -44.11
CA ALA A 20 5.18 -29.37 -43.18
C ALA A 20 4.68 -30.48 -42.24
N CYS A 21 3.88 -30.04 -41.28
CA CYS A 21 2.82 -30.72 -40.51
C CYS A 21 3.15 -31.42 -39.19
N GLY A 22 2.58 -30.84 -38.13
CA GLY A 22 1.75 -31.57 -37.15
C GLY A 22 2.46 -32.16 -35.96
N GLY A 23 2.12 -31.71 -34.77
CA GLY A 23 2.40 -32.43 -33.55
C GLY A 23 2.50 -31.53 -32.31
N ASP A 24 1.42 -31.50 -31.62
CA ASP A 24 1.21 -31.01 -30.25
C ASP A 24 2.30 -31.52 -29.29
N SER A 25 2.94 -30.68 -28.59
CA SER A 25 3.63 -30.96 -27.33
C SER A 25 3.77 -29.67 -26.51
N SER A 26 2.99 -29.60 -25.48
CA SER A 26 3.05 -28.65 -24.39
C SER A 26 4.44 -28.68 -23.73
N GLU A 27 5.24 -27.67 -23.95
CA GLU A 27 6.34 -27.29 -23.07
C GLU A 27 5.88 -26.13 -22.18
N SER A 28 5.73 -26.46 -20.88
CA SER A 28 5.59 -25.50 -19.83
C SER A 28 6.91 -24.73 -19.67
N GLY A 29 7.04 -23.62 -20.36
CA GLY A 29 8.04 -22.60 -20.08
C GLY A 29 7.54 -21.77 -18.89
N SER A 30 8.19 -21.89 -17.74
CA SER A 30 8.14 -20.88 -16.68
C SER A 30 8.78 -19.61 -17.23
N GLY A 31 7.96 -18.76 -17.85
CA GLY A 31 8.33 -17.42 -18.18
C GLY A 31 8.30 -16.59 -16.89
N ASP A 32 9.46 -16.13 -16.47
CA ASP A 32 9.62 -14.97 -15.61
C ASP A 32 9.09 -13.79 -16.43
N GLY A 33 7.78 -13.54 -16.31
CA GLY A 33 7.08 -12.48 -17.01
C GLY A 33 7.10 -11.23 -16.15
N THR A 34 8.19 -10.47 -16.19
CA THR A 34 8.08 -9.03 -16.02
C THR A 34 7.22 -8.54 -17.18
N ALA A 35 5.92 -8.32 -16.92
CA ALA A 35 5.08 -7.62 -17.86
C ALA A 35 5.73 -6.24 -18.08
N GLU A 36 6.18 -5.94 -19.31
CA GLU A 36 6.59 -4.58 -19.66
C GLU A 36 5.39 -3.68 -19.35
N ALA A 37 5.59 -2.68 -18.49
CA ALA A 37 4.52 -1.74 -18.17
C ALA A 37 4.05 -1.05 -19.44
N GLU A 38 2.74 -0.91 -19.58
CA GLU A 38 2.15 -0.24 -20.71
C GLU A 38 2.23 1.27 -20.51
N LEU A 39 2.80 1.99 -21.49
CA LEU A 39 2.91 3.45 -21.45
C LEU A 39 1.52 4.08 -21.43
N ILE A 40 1.26 4.98 -20.48
CA ILE A 40 0.01 5.74 -20.39
C ILE A 40 -0.16 6.56 -21.69
N GLN A 41 -1.31 6.38 -22.34
CA GLN A 41 -1.64 7.10 -23.56
C GLN A 41 -2.37 8.39 -23.24
N ASN A 42 -1.81 9.53 -23.68
CA ASN A 42 -2.51 10.80 -23.58
C ASN A 42 -3.75 10.81 -24.47
N ASN A 43 -4.88 11.26 -23.92
CA ASN A 43 -6.13 11.46 -24.66
C ASN A 43 -6.61 12.90 -24.49
N ASP A 44 -6.49 13.71 -25.53
CA ASP A 44 -6.92 15.12 -25.53
C ASP A 44 -8.39 15.33 -25.15
N ALA A 45 -9.24 14.31 -25.30
CA ALA A 45 -10.64 14.39 -24.90
C ALA A 45 -10.82 14.51 -23.39
N ASN A 46 -9.86 14.01 -22.61
CA ASN A 46 -9.87 14.06 -21.14
C ASN A 46 -9.61 15.48 -20.59
N GLY A 47 -9.00 16.38 -21.37
CA GLY A 47 -8.58 17.72 -20.94
C GLY A 47 -9.69 18.66 -20.45
N ASN A 48 -10.97 18.33 -20.70
CA ASN A 48 -12.09 19.08 -20.16
C ASN A 48 -12.59 18.55 -18.80
N VAL A 49 -12.12 17.40 -18.37
CA VAL A 49 -12.49 16.78 -17.09
C VAL A 49 -11.52 17.25 -15.99
N LYS A 50 -12.09 17.78 -14.92
CA LYS A 50 -11.31 18.26 -13.78
C LYS A 50 -11.40 17.25 -12.65
N LEU A 51 -10.25 16.81 -12.17
CA LEU A 51 -10.14 15.85 -11.10
C LEU A 51 -9.36 16.47 -9.93
N THR A 52 -9.73 16.11 -8.71
CA THR A 52 -8.96 16.44 -7.50
C THR A 52 -8.64 15.15 -6.78
N ILE A 53 -7.37 14.79 -6.70
CA ILE A 53 -6.92 13.56 -6.03
C ILE A 53 -6.55 13.89 -4.59
N GLY A 54 -7.16 13.17 -3.65
CA GLY A 54 -6.93 13.31 -2.22
C GLY A 54 -5.98 12.26 -1.65
N SER A 55 -5.57 12.47 -0.39
CA SER A 55 -4.90 11.44 0.41
C SER A 55 -5.10 11.64 1.91
N LYS A 56 -4.89 10.58 2.69
CA LYS A 56 -4.73 10.66 4.14
C LYS A 56 -3.38 11.30 4.50
N ASN A 57 -3.12 11.52 5.80
CA ASN A 57 -2.06 12.38 6.34
C ASN A 57 -0.74 11.64 6.67
N PHE A 58 -0.30 10.69 5.86
CA PHE A 58 0.96 10.00 6.05
C PHE A 58 1.64 9.64 4.72
N THR A 59 2.94 9.38 4.78
CA THR A 59 3.84 9.30 3.61
C THR A 59 3.32 8.39 2.52
N GLU A 60 2.99 7.14 2.81
CA GLU A 60 2.50 6.18 1.82
C GLU A 60 1.28 6.70 1.06
N GLN A 61 0.32 7.28 1.78
CA GLN A 61 -0.89 7.85 1.18
C GLN A 61 -0.61 9.07 0.31
N ILE A 62 0.32 9.92 0.72
CA ILE A 62 0.72 11.10 -0.05
C ILE A 62 1.44 10.68 -1.33
N VAL A 63 2.34 9.70 -1.26
CA VAL A 63 3.04 9.14 -2.43
C VAL A 63 2.04 8.51 -3.41
N LEU A 64 1.09 7.70 -2.91
CA LEU A 64 0.03 7.11 -3.73
C LEU A 64 -0.83 8.18 -4.41
N GLY A 65 -1.23 9.21 -3.65
CA GLY A 65 -1.99 10.34 -4.20
C GLY A 65 -1.26 11.06 -5.33
N GLU A 66 0.04 11.29 -5.18
CA GLU A 66 0.89 11.87 -6.24
C GLU A 66 1.01 10.95 -7.45
N ILE A 67 1.19 9.64 -7.25
CA ILE A 67 1.26 8.66 -8.36
C ILE A 67 -0.04 8.70 -9.18
N TYR A 68 -1.19 8.63 -8.54
CA TYR A 68 -2.47 8.66 -9.24
C TYR A 68 -2.72 10.00 -9.95
N ALA A 69 -2.38 11.11 -9.29
CA ALA A 69 -2.54 12.42 -9.89
C ALA A 69 -1.69 12.58 -11.15
N GLN A 70 -0.39 12.26 -11.07
CA GLN A 70 0.53 12.39 -12.19
C GLN A 70 0.22 11.40 -13.33
N ALA A 71 -0.23 10.19 -13.01
CA ALA A 71 -0.69 9.22 -14.00
C ALA A 71 -1.91 9.74 -14.78
N LEU A 72 -2.88 10.32 -14.07
CA LEU A 72 -4.07 10.91 -14.69
C LEU A 72 -3.73 12.17 -15.52
N GLU A 73 -2.77 13.00 -15.07
CA GLU A 73 -2.23 14.10 -15.88
C GLU A 73 -1.60 13.57 -17.18
N ALA A 74 -0.81 12.49 -17.11
CA ALA A 74 -0.24 11.85 -18.29
C ALA A 74 -1.32 11.30 -19.24
N ALA A 75 -2.45 10.84 -18.71
CA ALA A 75 -3.62 10.42 -19.50
C ALA A 75 -4.43 11.59 -20.08
N GLY A 76 -4.05 12.85 -19.79
CA GLY A 76 -4.62 14.06 -20.37
C GLY A 76 -5.68 14.79 -19.54
N TYR A 77 -5.95 14.37 -18.30
CA TYR A 77 -6.90 15.04 -17.41
C TYR A 77 -6.34 16.36 -16.81
N ASP A 78 -7.24 17.31 -16.48
CA ASP A 78 -6.91 18.52 -15.68
C ASP A 78 -6.97 18.14 -14.19
N VAL A 79 -5.80 17.78 -13.62
CA VAL A 79 -5.72 17.22 -12.27
C VAL A 79 -5.20 18.26 -11.27
N LYS A 80 -5.74 18.21 -10.07
CA LYS A 80 -5.22 18.88 -8.88
C LYS A 80 -5.05 17.87 -7.77
N THR A 81 -4.17 18.16 -6.83
CA THR A 81 -4.01 17.40 -5.60
C THR A 81 -4.54 18.18 -4.42
N ASP A 82 -5.23 17.48 -3.51
CA ASP A 82 -5.57 17.94 -2.17
C ASP A 82 -5.16 16.84 -1.18
N LEU A 83 -3.85 16.77 -0.95
CA LEU A 83 -3.22 15.71 -0.16
C LEU A 83 -3.14 16.09 1.31
N ASN A 84 -2.90 15.09 2.17
CA ASN A 84 -2.76 15.31 3.61
C ASN A 84 -4.06 15.86 4.27
N LEU A 85 -5.21 15.38 3.83
CA LEU A 85 -6.53 15.81 4.33
C LEU A 85 -6.74 15.52 5.82
N GLY A 86 -6.12 14.46 6.32
CA GLY A 86 -6.29 14.02 7.71
C GLY A 86 -6.57 12.52 7.80
N SER A 87 -7.46 12.14 8.75
CA SER A 87 -7.83 10.74 8.98
C SER A 87 -8.65 10.13 7.83
N GLU A 88 -8.85 8.81 7.89
CA GLU A 88 -9.74 8.06 6.99
C GLU A 88 -11.16 8.64 6.94
N THR A 89 -11.65 9.11 8.08
CA THR A 89 -12.98 9.72 8.18
C THR A 89 -13.04 11.05 7.41
N VAL A 90 -11.98 11.87 7.52
CA VAL A 90 -11.92 13.17 6.81
C VAL A 90 -11.83 12.92 5.30
N ALA A 91 -10.98 12.00 4.85
CA ALA A 91 -10.82 11.68 3.44
C ALA A 91 -12.13 11.15 2.82
N LEU A 92 -12.84 10.24 3.53
CA LEU A 92 -14.15 9.75 3.08
C LEU A 92 -15.19 10.88 3.00
N GLN A 93 -15.23 11.77 4.01
CA GLN A 93 -16.16 12.91 4.00
C GLN A 93 -15.88 13.87 2.85
N SER A 94 -14.60 14.14 2.53
CA SER A 94 -14.22 14.98 1.39
C SER A 94 -14.64 14.34 0.06
N LEU A 95 -14.56 13.00 -0.07
CA LEU A 95 -15.08 12.29 -1.24
C LEU A 95 -16.60 12.37 -1.33
N GLU A 96 -17.31 12.12 -0.22
CA GLU A 96 -18.78 12.20 -0.16
C GLU A 96 -19.28 13.63 -0.47
N ALA A 97 -18.52 14.66 -0.10
CA ALA A 97 -18.85 16.08 -0.32
C ALA A 97 -18.43 16.63 -1.70
N ASP A 98 -17.90 15.79 -2.61
CA ASP A 98 -17.37 16.20 -3.92
C ASP A 98 -16.19 17.20 -3.84
N GLU A 99 -15.47 17.25 -2.72
CA GLU A 99 -14.26 18.06 -2.58
C GLU A 99 -13.06 17.43 -3.27
N ILE A 100 -13.03 16.08 -3.31
CA ILE A 100 -12.08 15.27 -4.05
C ILE A 100 -12.79 14.29 -4.98
N SER A 101 -12.12 13.89 -6.07
CA SER A 101 -12.61 12.92 -7.05
C SER A 101 -12.34 11.47 -6.66
N GLY A 102 -11.33 11.27 -5.80
CA GLY A 102 -10.96 9.97 -5.28
C GLY A 102 -9.68 10.03 -4.46
N TYR A 103 -9.40 8.95 -3.72
CA TYR A 103 -8.22 8.81 -2.87
C TYR A 103 -7.88 7.34 -2.62
N PRO A 104 -6.61 7.01 -2.25
CA PRO A 104 -6.24 5.64 -1.86
C PRO A 104 -6.81 5.29 -0.47
N GLU A 105 -7.47 4.14 -0.37
CA GLU A 105 -8.00 3.60 0.88
C GLU A 105 -7.63 2.14 1.05
N TYR A 106 -7.54 1.65 2.29
CA TYR A 106 -7.26 0.24 2.57
C TYR A 106 -8.55 -0.55 2.72
N ILE A 107 -8.56 -1.76 2.16
CA ILE A 107 -9.70 -2.69 2.30
C ILE A 107 -10.04 -2.91 3.78
N SER A 108 -9.03 -3.17 4.62
CA SER A 108 -9.23 -3.38 6.06
C SER A 108 -9.86 -2.17 6.74
N THR A 109 -9.36 -0.96 6.48
CA THR A 109 -9.92 0.29 7.02
C THR A 109 -11.35 0.52 6.54
N ALA A 110 -11.62 0.34 5.25
CA ALA A 110 -12.98 0.51 4.72
C ALA A 110 -13.97 -0.46 5.39
N LEU A 111 -13.60 -1.74 5.52
CA LEU A 111 -14.47 -2.75 6.11
C LEU A 111 -14.68 -2.51 7.61
N THR A 112 -13.62 -2.21 8.37
CA THR A 112 -13.70 -2.07 9.83
C THR A 112 -14.24 -0.69 10.24
N SER A 113 -13.64 0.40 9.75
CA SER A 113 -13.96 1.76 10.22
C SER A 113 -15.21 2.34 9.57
N PHE A 114 -15.47 2.05 8.27
CA PHE A 114 -16.63 2.64 7.58
C PHE A 114 -17.86 1.73 7.61
N PHE A 115 -17.64 0.42 7.54
CA PHE A 115 -18.74 -0.54 7.41
C PHE A 115 -18.95 -1.40 8.66
N GLY A 116 -18.12 -1.20 9.71
CA GLY A 116 -18.31 -1.83 11.02
C GLY A 116 -18.19 -3.36 11.00
N LYS A 117 -17.36 -3.91 10.11
CA LYS A 117 -17.05 -5.34 10.10
C LYS A 117 -16.03 -5.66 11.19
N ASP A 118 -16.16 -6.82 11.80
CA ASP A 118 -15.17 -7.31 12.73
C ASP A 118 -13.83 -7.55 12.01
N PRO A 119 -12.66 -7.29 12.65
CA PRO A 119 -11.34 -7.50 12.04
C PRO A 119 -11.15 -8.91 11.49
N GLU A 120 -11.60 -9.94 12.23
CA GLU A 120 -11.54 -11.35 11.83
C GLU A 120 -12.35 -11.67 10.56
N ALA A 121 -13.30 -10.80 10.20
CA ALA A 121 -14.13 -10.96 8.99
C ALA A 121 -13.51 -10.28 7.76
N VAL A 122 -12.38 -9.60 7.90
CA VAL A 122 -11.67 -8.99 6.76
C VAL A 122 -11.01 -10.11 5.94
N PRO A 123 -11.34 -10.25 4.64
CA PRO A 123 -10.76 -11.30 3.82
C PRO A 123 -9.24 -11.13 3.65
N GLY A 124 -8.50 -12.26 3.67
CA GLY A 124 -7.10 -12.26 3.29
C GLY A 124 -6.87 -12.22 1.77
N ASP A 125 -7.91 -12.55 0.99
CA ASP A 125 -7.86 -12.44 -0.47
C ASP A 125 -8.25 -11.02 -0.90
N PRO A 126 -7.40 -10.31 -1.68
CA PRO A 126 -7.63 -8.91 -2.04
C PRO A 126 -8.87 -8.68 -2.91
N GLU A 127 -9.18 -9.60 -3.83
CA GLU A 127 -10.35 -9.50 -4.71
C GLU A 127 -11.64 -9.71 -3.92
N GLU A 128 -11.66 -10.67 -3.01
CA GLU A 128 -12.78 -10.87 -2.10
C GLU A 128 -12.97 -9.64 -1.21
N GLY A 129 -11.88 -9.09 -0.68
CA GLY A 129 -11.91 -7.88 0.13
C GLY A 129 -12.48 -6.68 -0.62
N ALA A 130 -11.99 -6.40 -1.83
CA ALA A 130 -12.49 -5.32 -2.69
C ALA A 130 -13.98 -5.53 -3.05
N SER A 131 -14.38 -6.78 -3.31
CA SER A 131 -15.78 -7.12 -3.56
C SER A 131 -16.68 -6.82 -2.35
N GLN A 132 -16.21 -7.14 -1.13
CA GLN A 132 -16.96 -6.81 0.09
C GLN A 132 -17.01 -5.30 0.35
N VAL A 133 -15.93 -4.56 0.09
CA VAL A 133 -15.96 -3.08 0.13
C VAL A 133 -17.01 -2.55 -0.83
N ASN A 134 -17.01 -3.01 -2.09
CA ASN A 134 -17.98 -2.56 -3.10
C ASN A 134 -19.43 -2.92 -2.77
N ALA A 135 -19.68 -4.05 -2.10
CA ALA A 135 -21.03 -4.42 -1.66
C ALA A 135 -21.64 -3.42 -0.66
N GLU A 136 -20.81 -2.73 0.11
CA GLU A 136 -21.24 -1.68 1.03
C GLU A 136 -21.14 -0.28 0.41
N ALA A 137 -20.04 0.02 -0.29
CA ALA A 137 -19.73 1.32 -0.89
C ALA A 137 -20.78 1.74 -1.94
N SER A 138 -21.22 0.80 -2.79
CA SER A 138 -22.23 1.06 -3.83
C SER A 138 -23.57 1.56 -3.28
N LYS A 139 -23.92 1.22 -2.04
CA LYS A 139 -25.12 1.75 -1.38
C LYS A 139 -25.07 3.28 -1.17
N LYS A 140 -23.88 3.85 -1.27
CA LYS A 140 -23.57 5.27 -1.14
C LYS A 140 -23.13 5.90 -2.48
N GLY A 141 -23.18 5.17 -3.59
CA GLY A 141 -22.68 5.62 -4.90
C GLY A 141 -21.16 5.69 -4.97
N LEU A 142 -20.45 4.98 -4.07
CA LEU A 142 -19.00 4.88 -4.05
C LEU A 142 -18.54 3.58 -4.71
N VAL A 143 -17.33 3.62 -5.27
CA VAL A 143 -16.67 2.49 -5.92
C VAL A 143 -15.24 2.37 -5.41
N ALA A 144 -14.83 1.15 -5.08
CA ALA A 144 -13.43 0.79 -4.91
C ALA A 144 -12.94 0.13 -6.20
N LEU A 145 -11.90 0.67 -6.81
CA LEU A 145 -11.27 0.06 -8.00
C LEU A 145 -10.47 -1.18 -7.60
N ALA A 146 -9.84 -1.85 -8.58
CA ALA A 146 -9.05 -3.06 -8.34
C ALA A 146 -8.00 -2.85 -7.24
N PRO A 147 -7.71 -3.86 -6.40
CA PRO A 147 -6.75 -3.74 -5.32
C PRO A 147 -5.30 -3.73 -5.82
N THR A 148 -4.40 -3.08 -5.07
CA THR A 148 -2.95 -3.17 -5.29
C THR A 148 -2.42 -4.56 -4.96
N PRO A 149 -1.25 -4.97 -5.52
CA PRO A 149 -0.55 -6.19 -5.10
C PRO A 149 -0.03 -6.14 -3.66
N PHE A 150 0.35 -4.96 -3.16
CA PHE A 150 0.81 -4.81 -1.78
C PHE A 150 -0.34 -4.64 -0.79
N SER A 151 -0.06 -4.97 0.46
CA SER A 151 -0.98 -4.76 1.58
C SER A 151 -0.27 -4.09 2.75
N SER A 152 -1.02 -3.40 3.61
CA SER A 152 -0.51 -2.76 4.81
C SER A 152 -1.45 -3.01 5.98
N ALA A 153 -0.88 -3.09 7.19
CA ALA A 153 -1.63 -3.26 8.44
C ALA A 153 -1.09 -2.32 9.52
N ASN A 154 -1.92 -2.02 10.51
CA ASN A 154 -1.43 -1.55 11.79
C ASN A 154 -0.56 -2.64 12.43
N ALA A 155 0.49 -2.24 13.13
CA ALA A 155 1.38 -3.14 13.85
C ALA A 155 1.72 -2.57 15.22
N VAL A 156 1.80 -3.44 16.22
CA VAL A 156 2.29 -3.07 17.56
C VAL A 156 3.81 -3.11 17.53
N GLY A 157 4.45 -1.95 17.57
CA GLY A 157 5.89 -1.82 17.41
C GLY A 157 6.60 -1.28 18.65
N LEU A 158 7.85 -1.72 18.82
CA LEU A 158 8.75 -1.34 19.90
C LEU A 158 10.17 -1.14 19.38
N LEU A 159 11.04 -0.60 20.23
CA LEU A 159 12.49 -0.81 20.05
C LEU A 159 12.81 -2.30 20.24
N SER A 160 13.63 -2.89 19.38
CA SER A 160 14.02 -4.31 19.45
C SER A 160 14.64 -4.66 20.80
N GLU A 161 15.52 -3.78 21.32
CA GLU A 161 16.10 -3.94 22.67
C GLU A 161 15.01 -4.03 23.76
N ARG A 162 13.93 -3.24 23.61
CA ARG A 162 12.83 -3.26 24.58
C ARG A 162 11.99 -4.53 24.47
N ALA A 163 11.75 -5.03 23.27
CA ALA A 163 11.08 -6.31 23.05
C ALA A 163 11.87 -7.47 23.68
N ASP A 164 13.19 -7.48 23.50
CA ASP A 164 14.10 -8.47 24.08
C ASP A 164 14.10 -8.41 25.62
N GLU A 165 14.15 -7.20 26.21
CA GLU A 165 14.09 -7.01 27.67
C GLU A 165 12.78 -7.54 28.28
N LEU A 166 11.66 -7.33 27.57
CA LEU A 166 10.33 -7.80 27.99
C LEU A 166 10.13 -9.28 27.68
N GLY A 167 10.88 -9.84 26.75
CA GLY A 167 10.75 -11.22 26.26
C GLY A 167 9.45 -11.43 25.48
N VAL A 168 9.04 -10.43 24.65
CA VAL A 168 7.80 -10.44 23.87
C VAL A 168 8.10 -10.59 22.39
N GLU A 169 7.38 -11.48 21.70
CA GLU A 169 7.46 -11.70 20.26
C GLU A 169 6.11 -11.50 19.57
N LYS A 170 5.02 -11.64 20.31
CA LYS A 170 3.64 -11.50 19.82
C LYS A 170 2.79 -10.63 20.75
N ILE A 171 1.67 -10.13 20.22
CA ILE A 171 0.82 -9.18 20.94
C ILE A 171 0.28 -9.78 22.25
N SER A 172 -0.08 -11.07 22.24
CA SER A 172 -0.55 -11.75 23.46
C SER A 172 0.51 -11.83 24.58
N ASP A 173 1.82 -11.72 24.26
CA ASP A 173 2.87 -11.71 25.29
C ASP A 173 2.87 -10.42 26.12
N LEU A 174 2.16 -9.39 25.68
CA LEU A 174 1.98 -8.15 26.45
C LEU A 174 0.98 -8.30 27.60
N GLU A 175 0.24 -9.43 27.69
CA GLU A 175 -0.64 -9.72 28.82
C GLU A 175 0.19 -9.72 30.13
N GLY A 176 -0.27 -8.97 31.10
CA GLY A 176 0.38 -8.84 32.40
C GLY A 176 1.54 -7.84 32.48
N VAL A 177 2.00 -7.28 31.35
CA VAL A 177 3.01 -6.18 31.33
C VAL A 177 2.46 -4.89 30.74
N SER A 178 1.37 -4.94 29.99
CA SER A 178 0.78 -3.77 29.31
C SER A 178 0.45 -2.61 30.26
N GLU A 179 0.05 -2.89 31.51
CA GLU A 179 -0.25 -1.88 32.53
C GLU A 179 0.95 -0.98 32.90
N GLU A 180 2.17 -1.39 32.57
CA GLU A 180 3.39 -0.62 32.78
C GLU A 180 3.83 0.15 31.55
N LEU A 181 3.25 -0.14 30.37
CA LEU A 181 3.69 0.35 29.06
C LEU A 181 2.86 1.55 28.58
N ALA A 182 3.54 2.58 28.10
CA ALA A 182 2.91 3.73 27.43
C ALA A 182 2.77 3.44 25.93
N LEU A 183 1.52 3.38 25.44
CA LEU A 183 1.19 3.20 24.04
C LEU A 183 0.98 4.56 23.37
N TYR A 184 1.56 4.73 22.18
CA TYR A 184 1.36 5.88 21.29
C TYR A 184 0.76 5.43 19.95
N GLY A 185 -0.12 6.25 19.39
CA GLY A 185 -0.76 5.98 18.10
C GLY A 185 -1.50 7.21 17.60
N SER A 186 -2.09 7.13 16.40
CA SER A 186 -2.90 8.21 15.88
C SER A 186 -4.13 8.50 16.79
N PRO A 187 -4.69 9.72 16.77
CA PRO A 187 -5.88 10.03 17.58
C PRO A 187 -7.05 9.07 17.34
N GLU A 188 -7.25 8.63 16.10
CA GLU A 188 -8.32 7.73 15.65
C GLU A 188 -8.18 6.33 16.23
N CYS A 189 -6.95 5.86 16.48
CA CYS A 189 -6.64 4.55 17.04
C CYS A 189 -7.43 4.25 18.32
N ARG A 190 -7.73 5.28 19.11
CA ARG A 190 -8.48 5.14 20.37
C ARG A 190 -9.86 4.51 20.18
N GLN A 191 -10.49 4.68 19.02
CA GLN A 191 -11.87 4.27 18.74
C GLN A 191 -11.94 3.14 17.71
N ARG A 192 -10.80 2.75 17.16
CA ARG A 192 -10.75 1.74 16.11
C ARG A 192 -10.63 0.34 16.70
N ILE A 193 -11.45 -0.58 16.18
CA ILE A 193 -11.43 -2.00 16.55
C ILE A 193 -10.22 -2.74 15.97
N ASP A 194 -9.57 -2.18 14.96
CA ASP A 194 -8.31 -2.63 14.39
C ASP A 194 -7.12 -1.80 14.93
N CYS A 195 -7.24 -1.29 16.15
CA CYS A 195 -6.21 -0.56 16.86
C CYS A 195 -6.43 -0.69 18.39
N LEU A 196 -6.36 0.39 19.18
CA LEU A 196 -6.41 0.34 20.64
C LEU A 196 -7.66 -0.37 21.17
N LEU A 197 -8.84 -0.05 20.62
CA LEU A 197 -10.08 -0.68 21.11
C LEU A 197 -10.03 -2.20 20.92
N GLY A 198 -9.57 -2.68 19.76
CA GLY A 198 -9.42 -4.11 19.51
C GLY A 198 -8.33 -4.76 20.37
N LEU A 199 -7.21 -4.08 20.63
CA LEU A 199 -6.17 -4.56 21.54
C LEU A 199 -6.73 -4.74 22.98
N GLN A 200 -7.59 -3.84 23.41
CA GLN A 200 -8.25 -3.94 24.71
C GLN A 200 -9.30 -5.05 24.77
N GLU A 201 -10.17 -5.13 23.77
CA GLU A 201 -11.32 -6.05 23.75
C GLU A 201 -10.90 -7.51 23.47
N ASN A 202 -9.95 -7.73 22.55
CA ASN A 202 -9.59 -9.09 22.13
C ASN A 202 -8.36 -9.64 22.83
N TYR A 203 -7.33 -8.80 23.08
CA TYR A 203 -6.12 -9.20 23.80
C TYR A 203 -6.17 -8.92 25.32
N GLY A 204 -7.20 -8.17 25.79
CA GLY A 204 -7.29 -7.78 27.20
C GLY A 204 -6.18 -6.83 27.67
N LEU A 205 -5.55 -6.09 26.74
CA LEU A 205 -4.42 -5.23 27.07
C LEU A 205 -4.92 -3.89 27.65
N ASP A 206 -4.53 -3.61 28.89
CA ASP A 206 -4.81 -2.33 29.56
C ASP A 206 -3.50 -1.54 29.70
N PHE A 207 -3.20 -0.72 28.69
CA PHE A 207 -1.97 0.05 28.67
C PHE A 207 -1.97 1.13 29.76
N LYS A 208 -0.82 1.38 30.38
CA LYS A 208 -0.60 2.45 31.38
C LYS A 208 -1.16 3.79 30.92
N SER A 209 -1.00 4.10 29.64
CA SER A 209 -1.54 5.28 29.00
C SER A 209 -1.62 5.10 27.49
N PHE A 210 -2.59 5.78 26.86
CA PHE A 210 -2.59 6.01 25.43
C PHE A 210 -2.40 7.50 25.14
N THR A 211 -1.35 7.83 24.40
CA THR A 211 -1.05 9.21 23.99
C THR A 211 -1.18 9.37 22.48
N PRO A 212 -2.09 10.25 21.99
CA PRO A 212 -2.19 10.55 20.58
C PRO A 212 -0.91 11.21 20.08
N VAL A 213 -0.46 10.78 18.89
CA VAL A 213 0.70 11.33 18.19
C VAL A 213 0.45 11.36 16.69
N ASP A 214 1.01 12.36 16.02
CA ASP A 214 1.00 12.39 14.55
C ASP A 214 1.74 11.19 13.97
N ILE A 215 1.19 10.61 12.89
CA ILE A 215 1.72 9.39 12.28
C ILE A 215 3.22 9.52 11.93
N GLY A 216 3.67 10.69 11.44
CA GLY A 216 5.07 10.95 11.13
C GLY A 216 6.03 11.00 12.34
N LEU A 217 5.51 11.03 13.57
CA LEU A 217 6.31 11.10 14.80
C LEU A 217 6.42 9.77 15.56
N ARG A 218 5.83 8.69 15.04
CA ARG A 218 5.73 7.37 15.69
C ARG A 218 7.09 6.80 16.11
N TYR A 219 8.08 6.91 15.26
CA TYR A 219 9.45 6.45 15.53
C TYR A 219 10.20 7.39 16.48
N GLU A 220 9.96 8.70 16.36
CA GLU A 220 10.61 9.70 17.23
C GLU A 220 10.23 9.52 18.70
N VAL A 221 8.96 9.18 18.99
CA VAL A 221 8.53 8.95 20.38
C VAL A 221 9.12 7.68 20.98
N LEU A 222 9.36 6.64 20.17
CA LEU A 222 10.11 5.43 20.57
C LEU A 222 11.58 5.79 20.85
N ASP A 223 12.23 6.51 19.93
CA ASP A 223 13.63 6.90 20.03
C ASP A 223 13.95 7.78 21.24
N LYS A 224 12.99 8.61 21.63
CA LYS A 224 13.11 9.48 22.80
C LYS A 224 12.72 8.79 24.12
N GLY A 225 12.31 7.53 24.08
CA GLY A 225 11.83 6.80 25.24
C GLY A 225 10.56 7.40 25.85
N GLN A 226 9.75 8.09 25.05
CA GLN A 226 8.45 8.65 25.45
C GLN A 226 7.37 7.57 25.36
N ALA A 227 7.46 6.72 24.33
CA ALA A 227 6.64 5.55 24.13
C ALA A 227 7.43 4.28 24.47
N ASP A 228 6.81 3.35 25.17
CA ASP A 228 7.29 1.96 25.24
C ASP A 228 6.85 1.20 24.00
N VAL A 229 5.63 1.49 23.52
CA VAL A 229 4.97 0.85 22.38
C VAL A 229 4.37 1.91 21.48
N SER A 230 4.45 1.74 20.17
CA SER A 230 3.83 2.62 19.18
C SER A 230 3.09 1.82 18.12
N ILE A 231 1.97 2.36 17.62
CA ILE A 231 1.31 1.77 16.45
C ILE A 231 2.10 2.20 15.21
N LEU A 232 2.70 1.22 14.55
CA LEU A 232 3.44 1.36 13.29
C LEU A 232 2.62 0.80 12.12
N PHE A 233 3.15 0.85 10.91
CA PHE A 233 2.59 0.17 9.74
C PHE A 233 3.57 -0.86 9.22
N THR A 234 3.07 -2.00 8.75
CA THR A 234 3.91 -3.09 8.23
C THR A 234 4.75 -2.69 7.03
N THR A 235 4.33 -1.67 6.29
CA THR A 235 5.04 -1.07 5.13
C THR A 235 5.97 0.07 5.49
N ASP A 236 6.16 0.39 6.77
CA ASP A 236 7.03 1.49 7.18
C ASP A 236 8.50 1.23 6.80
N ALA A 237 9.11 2.19 6.11
CA ALA A 237 10.51 2.13 5.68
C ALA A 237 11.51 1.88 6.81
N ASN A 238 11.23 2.41 8.01
CA ASN A 238 12.12 2.25 9.17
C ASN A 238 12.23 0.78 9.63
N LEU A 239 11.21 -0.05 9.41
CA LEU A 239 11.23 -1.48 9.76
C LEU A 239 12.19 -2.25 8.84
N GLY A 240 12.23 -1.92 7.55
CA GLY A 240 13.14 -2.55 6.59
C GLY A 240 14.58 -2.01 6.63
N ALA A 241 14.77 -0.77 7.06
CA ALA A 241 16.06 -0.09 7.03
C ALA A 241 16.97 -0.41 8.22
N SER A 242 16.46 -0.98 9.31
CA SER A 242 17.21 -1.14 10.56
C SER A 242 16.59 -2.17 11.48
N ASP A 243 17.43 -2.98 12.12
CA ASP A 243 17.03 -3.92 13.19
C ASP A 243 16.70 -3.22 14.52
N LYS A 244 16.63 -1.88 14.54
CA LYS A 244 16.36 -1.08 15.74
C LYS A 244 14.93 -1.22 16.23
N TYR A 245 14.00 -1.46 15.32
CA TYR A 245 12.58 -1.58 15.62
C TYR A 245 12.09 -2.96 15.25
N THR A 246 11.13 -3.44 16.00
CA THR A 246 10.41 -4.69 15.72
C THR A 246 8.91 -4.49 15.86
N THR A 247 8.15 -5.33 15.21
CA THR A 247 6.70 -5.44 15.38
C THR A 247 6.38 -6.80 16.00
N LEU A 248 5.38 -6.83 16.85
CA LEU A 248 4.87 -8.06 17.44
C LEU A 248 3.92 -8.76 16.48
N GLU A 249 3.96 -10.09 16.46
CA GLU A 249 3.01 -10.90 15.69
C GLU A 249 1.59 -10.69 16.22
N ASP A 250 0.65 -10.41 15.31
CA ASP A 250 -0.78 -10.35 15.62
C ASP A 250 -1.39 -11.76 15.63
N ASP A 251 -1.20 -12.47 16.70
CA ASP A 251 -1.56 -13.89 16.85
C ASP A 251 -3.06 -14.16 17.01
N LEU A 252 -3.87 -13.12 17.19
CA LEU A 252 -5.34 -13.20 17.21
C LEU A 252 -6.02 -12.54 15.98
N GLY A 253 -5.26 -11.93 15.07
CA GLY A 253 -5.80 -11.31 13.83
C GLY A 253 -6.65 -10.07 14.07
N VAL A 254 -6.29 -9.26 15.07
CA VAL A 254 -7.01 -8.02 15.44
C VAL A 254 -6.62 -6.84 14.53
N LEU A 255 -5.44 -6.91 13.94
CA LEU A 255 -4.87 -5.87 13.08
C LEU A 255 -4.81 -6.35 11.61
N PRO A 256 -5.96 -6.52 10.94
CA PRO A 256 -6.00 -7.15 9.62
C PRO A 256 -5.24 -6.33 8.59
N SER A 257 -4.49 -7.01 7.74
CA SER A 257 -3.87 -6.43 6.56
C SER A 257 -4.91 -6.08 5.51
N GLY A 258 -4.66 -5.04 4.74
CA GLY A 258 -5.53 -4.64 3.64
C GLY A 258 -4.75 -4.08 2.46
N ASN A 259 -5.04 -4.61 1.26
CA ASN A 259 -4.55 -4.02 0.02
C ASN A 259 -5.19 -2.66 -0.19
N VAL A 260 -4.50 -1.78 -0.92
CA VAL A 260 -5.05 -0.46 -1.27
C VAL A 260 -6.01 -0.60 -2.43
N VAL A 261 -7.13 0.05 -2.32
CA VAL A 261 -8.09 0.30 -3.41
C VAL A 261 -8.18 1.81 -3.64
N PHE A 262 -8.42 2.24 -4.86
CA PHE A 262 -8.73 3.64 -5.10
C PHE A 262 -10.24 3.86 -4.94
N MET A 263 -10.62 4.63 -3.91
CA MET A 263 -12.02 4.97 -3.64
C MET A 263 -12.43 6.20 -4.46
N THR A 264 -13.53 6.06 -5.20
CA THR A 264 -14.09 7.13 -6.04
C THR A 264 -15.62 7.05 -6.07
N LYS A 265 -16.29 7.89 -6.84
CA LYS A 265 -17.74 7.84 -7.04
C LYS A 265 -18.10 7.23 -8.39
N GLU A 266 -19.26 6.55 -8.47
CA GLU A 266 -19.83 6.08 -9.75
C GLU A 266 -19.99 7.25 -10.74
N THR A 267 -20.47 8.40 -10.25
CA THR A 267 -20.63 9.62 -11.07
C THR A 267 -19.31 10.16 -11.60
N THR A 268 -18.23 10.10 -10.82
CA THR A 268 -16.90 10.51 -11.28
C THR A 268 -16.41 9.61 -12.42
N ILE A 269 -16.62 8.30 -12.31
CA ILE A 269 -16.26 7.33 -13.37
C ILE A 269 -17.07 7.61 -14.64
N GLU A 270 -18.37 7.87 -14.51
CA GLU A 270 -19.25 8.19 -15.66
C GLU A 270 -18.83 9.48 -16.37
N GLU A 271 -18.49 10.52 -15.61
CA GLU A 271 -18.07 11.83 -16.14
C GLU A 271 -16.67 11.81 -16.76
N ALA A 272 -15.74 11.10 -16.10
CA ALA A 272 -14.34 11.01 -16.54
C ALA A 272 -14.13 10.02 -17.69
N GLY A 273 -15.02 9.04 -17.84
CA GLY A 273 -14.91 8.02 -18.86
C GLY A 273 -13.96 6.86 -18.53
N PRO A 274 -13.78 5.93 -19.47
CA PRO A 274 -13.10 4.66 -19.21
C PRO A 274 -11.61 4.79 -18.93
N ASP A 275 -10.95 5.84 -19.41
CA ASP A 275 -9.52 6.04 -19.20
C ASP A 275 -9.19 6.32 -17.73
N TYR A 276 -10.14 6.87 -16.96
CA TYR A 276 -9.94 7.22 -15.56
C TYR A 276 -9.67 5.98 -14.67
N PRO A 277 -10.56 4.98 -14.56
CA PRO A 277 -10.26 3.77 -13.79
C PRO A 277 -9.11 2.98 -14.42
N ALA A 278 -9.03 2.89 -15.76
CA ALA A 278 -7.99 2.12 -16.42
C ALA A 278 -6.58 2.65 -16.13
N THR A 279 -6.38 3.97 -16.10
CA THR A 279 -5.09 4.59 -15.76
C THR A 279 -4.70 4.31 -14.30
N ILE A 280 -5.64 4.41 -13.37
CA ILE A 280 -5.39 4.14 -11.96
C ILE A 280 -5.00 2.68 -11.76
N GLU A 281 -5.76 1.74 -12.31
CA GLU A 281 -5.51 0.30 -12.19
C GLU A 281 -4.19 -0.11 -12.86
N LEU A 282 -3.84 0.53 -13.98
CA LEU A 282 -2.56 0.31 -14.65
C LEU A 282 -1.37 0.60 -13.73
N VAL A 283 -1.34 1.77 -13.09
CA VAL A 283 -0.21 2.14 -12.21
C VAL A 283 -0.25 1.40 -10.87
N GLN A 284 -1.43 0.98 -10.40
CA GLN A 284 -1.57 0.16 -9.20
C GLN A 284 -0.94 -1.22 -9.36
N ALA A 285 -1.02 -1.81 -10.54
CA ALA A 285 -0.50 -3.15 -10.81
C ALA A 285 1.02 -3.29 -10.55
N GLY A 286 1.78 -2.20 -10.66
CA GLY A 286 3.21 -2.16 -10.37
C GLY A 286 3.56 -1.91 -8.90
N LEU A 287 2.59 -1.59 -8.05
CA LEU A 287 2.82 -1.26 -6.64
C LEU A 287 2.89 -2.56 -5.81
N THR A 288 4.06 -3.18 -5.80
CA THR A 288 4.36 -4.32 -4.92
C THR A 288 4.80 -3.83 -3.55
N GLU A 289 4.87 -4.73 -2.57
CA GLU A 289 5.34 -4.40 -1.22
C GLU A 289 6.76 -3.84 -1.24
N GLU A 290 7.68 -4.45 -2.02
CA GLU A 290 9.06 -4.00 -2.20
C GLU A 290 9.12 -2.57 -2.79
N VAL A 291 8.32 -2.30 -3.83
CA VAL A 291 8.22 -0.98 -4.44
C VAL A 291 7.72 0.04 -3.43
N MET A 292 6.66 -0.25 -2.68
CA MET A 292 6.12 0.70 -1.70
C MET A 292 7.07 0.98 -0.54
N GLN A 293 7.80 -0.03 -0.08
CA GLN A 293 8.86 0.15 0.93
C GLN A 293 9.97 1.07 0.42
N GLU A 294 10.43 0.88 -0.83
CA GLU A 294 11.43 1.75 -1.46
C GLU A 294 10.92 3.19 -1.60
N LEU A 295 9.71 3.39 -2.14
CA LEU A 295 9.13 4.73 -2.31
C LEU A 295 8.97 5.45 -0.97
N SER A 296 8.51 4.73 0.05
CA SER A 296 8.39 5.27 1.42
C SER A 296 9.77 5.62 2.00
N ALA A 297 10.79 4.79 1.77
CA ALA A 297 12.15 5.05 2.25
C ALA A 297 12.75 6.33 1.64
N ARG A 298 12.55 6.56 0.35
CA ARG A 298 13.01 7.78 -0.33
C ARG A 298 12.42 9.05 0.31
N VAL A 299 11.15 9.01 0.72
CA VAL A 299 10.52 10.16 1.40
C VAL A 299 10.92 10.23 2.87
N ASP A 300 10.78 9.13 3.62
CA ASP A 300 10.91 9.15 5.08
C ASP A 300 12.37 9.16 5.55
N LEU A 301 13.28 8.51 4.81
CA LEU A 301 14.70 8.42 5.18
C LEU A 301 15.56 9.40 4.38
N ASP A 302 15.44 9.43 3.05
CA ASP A 302 16.26 10.26 2.18
C ASP A 302 15.73 11.69 2.03
N LYS A 303 14.51 11.97 2.53
CA LYS A 303 13.87 13.29 2.53
C LYS A 303 13.58 13.85 1.14
N GLU A 304 13.38 12.97 0.17
CA GLU A 304 12.90 13.36 -1.15
C GLU A 304 11.44 13.87 -1.06
N LYS A 305 11.02 14.63 -2.05
CA LYS A 305 9.63 15.09 -2.10
C LYS A 305 8.72 13.99 -2.64
N PRO A 306 7.53 13.74 -2.08
CA PRO A 306 6.60 12.75 -2.58
C PRO A 306 6.31 12.87 -4.09
N ALA A 307 6.14 14.09 -4.60
CA ALA A 307 5.91 14.33 -6.03
C ALA A 307 7.09 13.88 -6.92
N ASP A 308 8.34 14.11 -6.48
CA ASP A 308 9.53 13.71 -7.23
C ASP A 308 9.66 12.16 -7.20
N VAL A 309 9.34 11.52 -6.06
CA VAL A 309 9.33 10.06 -5.89
C VAL A 309 8.27 9.42 -6.78
N ALA A 310 7.07 9.98 -6.82
CA ALA A 310 5.98 9.51 -7.68
C ALA A 310 6.34 9.61 -9.17
N SER A 311 6.94 10.74 -9.59
CA SER A 311 7.40 10.93 -10.96
C SER A 311 8.45 9.90 -11.36
N ALA A 312 9.43 9.64 -10.48
CA ALA A 312 10.44 8.63 -10.74
C ALA A 312 9.84 7.22 -10.85
N TYR A 313 8.90 6.85 -9.96
CA TYR A 313 8.19 5.58 -10.07
C TYR A 313 7.51 5.41 -11.42
N LEU A 314 6.76 6.41 -11.89
CA LEU A 314 6.06 6.34 -13.17
C LEU A 314 7.02 6.21 -14.37
N GLN A 315 8.19 6.85 -14.32
CA GLN A 315 9.22 6.76 -15.36
C GLN A 315 9.97 5.42 -15.29
N ASP A 316 10.44 5.03 -14.12
CA ASP A 316 11.24 3.81 -13.93
C ASP A 316 10.43 2.54 -14.23
N ALA A 317 9.13 2.56 -13.91
CA ALA A 317 8.21 1.48 -14.26
C ALA A 317 7.73 1.53 -15.73
N GLY A 318 8.09 2.57 -16.51
CA GLY A 318 7.74 2.69 -17.93
C GLY A 318 6.30 3.15 -18.21
N TYR A 319 5.63 3.75 -17.23
CA TYR A 319 4.29 4.31 -17.42
C TYR A 319 4.31 5.68 -18.08
N THR A 320 5.39 6.46 -17.91
CA THR A 320 5.62 7.77 -18.55
C THR A 320 7.01 7.83 -19.18
N GLU A 321 7.24 8.84 -20.12
CA GLU A 321 8.55 9.08 -20.74
C GLU A 321 9.53 9.80 -19.80
#